data_089fd2ae5c4462f9108cf00af1cfd5f3
#
_entry.id   089fd2ae5c4462f9108cf00af1cfd5f3
#
_cell.length_a   1.000
_cell.length_b   1.000
_cell.length_c   1.000
_cell.angle_alpha   90.00
_cell.angle_beta   90.00
_cell.angle_gamma   90.00
#
_symmetry.space_group_name_H-M   'P 1'
#
loop_
_entity.id
_entity.type
_entity.pdbx_description
1 polymer ?
#
loop_
_entity_poly.entity_id
_entity_poly.type
_entity_poly.pdbx_seq_one_letter_code
_entity_poly.pdbx_strand_id
1 'polypeptide(L)'
;MSMRSISPRRETLAGEERSELEQMIINGDLKAGEKMNELSLSDKMGVSRGTVREAIRSLADSGLIDLIANRGAYVHETTLTEVRNLYELRSAVFAMACGAAARRVANGSERGLQRLLKSNLDQMRSVIASEDNAKYYALNIAFHDMLLAAADNPKAKTIYDNLVKEMHLFRRRGLSLASNVARSLEEHEAISAAVIAGDEEKARSAAHIHIASGLARYMKIIDQDPEATG
;
A
#
# COMPACT_ATOMS: atom_id res chain seq x y z
N MET A 1 37.45 12.58 21.23
CA MET A 1 35.97 12.52 21.23
C MET A 1 35.54 11.17 20.65
N SER A 2 35.11 10.25 21.51
CA SER A 2 34.74 8.88 21.11
C SER A 2 33.32 8.91 20.56
N MET A 3 33.15 8.64 19.27
CA MET A 3 31.83 8.38 18.67
C MET A 3 31.25 7.11 19.31
N ARG A 4 30.15 7.25 20.05
CA ARG A 4 29.38 6.09 20.53
C ARG A 4 28.81 5.36 19.32
N SER A 5 29.31 4.18 19.05
CA SER A 5 28.73 3.23 18.09
C SER A 5 27.27 2.92 18.54
N ILE A 6 26.31 3.33 17.74
CA ILE A 6 24.91 2.93 17.91
C ILE A 6 24.85 1.43 17.58
N SER A 7 24.45 0.63 18.55
CA SER A 7 24.43 -0.84 18.42
C SER A 7 23.42 -1.25 17.32
N PRO A 8 23.81 -2.10 16.35
CA PRO A 8 22.90 -2.61 15.30
C PRO A 8 21.63 -3.28 15.86
N ARG A 9 21.69 -3.78 17.09
CA ARG A 9 20.58 -4.40 17.82
C ARG A 9 19.48 -3.39 18.22
N ARG A 10 19.79 -2.10 18.34
CA ARG A 10 18.80 -1.05 18.64
C ARG A 10 18.03 -0.60 17.41
N GLU A 11 18.67 -0.60 16.24
CA GLU A 11 17.99 -0.27 14.98
C GLU A 11 17.03 -1.38 14.54
N THR A 12 17.37 -2.65 14.77
CA THR A 12 16.48 -3.80 14.48
C THR A 12 15.27 -3.84 15.41
N LEU A 13 15.45 -3.60 16.72
CA LEU A 13 14.35 -3.54 17.68
C LEU A 13 13.37 -2.39 17.36
N ALA A 14 13.85 -1.17 17.12
CA ALA A 14 12.99 -0.04 16.75
C ALA A 14 12.25 -0.27 15.42
N GLY A 15 12.79 -1.10 14.55
CA GLY A 15 12.14 -1.51 13.30
C GLY A 15 11.01 -2.53 13.51
N GLU A 16 11.18 -3.44 14.45
CA GLU A 16 10.16 -4.43 14.81
C GLU A 16 8.96 -3.79 15.50
N GLU A 17 9.18 -2.91 16.48
CA GLU A 17 8.12 -2.20 17.18
C GLU A 17 7.39 -1.20 16.28
N ARG A 18 8.13 -0.53 15.37
CA ARG A 18 7.51 0.30 14.35
C ARG A 18 6.54 -0.52 13.49
N SER A 19 6.98 -1.70 13.03
CA SER A 19 6.16 -2.58 12.21
C SER A 19 4.94 -3.11 12.97
N GLU A 20 5.07 -3.41 14.25
CA GLU A 20 3.97 -3.84 15.11
C GLU A 20 2.94 -2.72 15.29
N LEU A 21 3.36 -1.49 15.63
CA LEU A 21 2.46 -0.33 15.71
C LEU A 21 1.81 -0.02 14.36
N GLU A 22 2.55 -0.11 13.26
CA GLU A 22 2.01 0.04 11.89
C GLU A 22 0.88 -0.98 11.65
N GLN A 23 1.08 -2.24 12.02
CA GLN A 23 0.05 -3.27 11.88
C GLN A 23 -1.16 -3.03 12.77
N MET A 24 -0.98 -2.54 14.00
CA MET A 24 -2.09 -2.19 14.88
C MET A 24 -2.96 -1.07 14.29
N ILE A 25 -2.35 -0.07 13.64
CA ILE A 25 -3.08 1.00 12.93
C ILE A 25 -3.81 0.41 11.71
N ILE A 26 -3.10 -0.37 10.90
CA ILE A 26 -3.64 -0.98 9.67
C ILE A 26 -4.82 -1.92 9.97
N ASN A 27 -4.75 -2.66 11.08
CA ASN A 27 -5.80 -3.60 11.48
C ASN A 27 -6.98 -2.92 12.19
N GLY A 28 -6.83 -1.63 12.58
CA GLY A 28 -7.84 -0.88 13.33
C GLY A 28 -7.83 -1.14 14.85
N ASP A 29 -6.79 -1.80 15.36
CA ASP A 29 -6.54 -1.96 16.81
C ASP A 29 -6.25 -0.61 17.49
N LEU A 30 -5.69 0.33 16.71
CA LEU A 30 -5.54 1.75 17.02
C LEU A 30 -6.39 2.51 15.99
N LYS A 31 -7.39 3.23 16.47
CA LYS A 31 -8.37 3.90 15.60
C LYS A 31 -7.86 5.25 15.09
N ALA A 32 -8.36 5.68 13.93
CA ALA A 32 -8.13 7.04 13.42
C ALA A 32 -8.53 8.08 14.48
N GLY A 33 -7.69 9.10 14.68
CA GLY A 33 -7.85 10.12 15.73
C GLY A 33 -7.51 9.65 17.15
N GLU A 34 -7.20 8.36 17.37
CA GLU A 34 -6.87 7.84 18.71
C GLU A 34 -5.52 8.38 19.19
N LYS A 35 -5.49 8.77 20.46
CA LYS A 35 -4.25 9.26 21.10
C LYS A 35 -3.32 8.11 21.40
N MET A 36 -2.08 8.21 20.93
CA MET A 36 -1.02 7.24 21.20
C MET A 36 -0.49 7.40 22.63
N ASN A 37 -0.85 6.48 23.51
CA ASN A 37 -0.37 6.49 24.89
C ASN A 37 0.93 5.68 25.02
N GLU A 38 2.08 6.37 25.06
CA GLU A 38 3.42 5.74 25.12
C GLU A 38 3.55 4.75 26.29
N LEU A 39 2.93 5.02 27.44
CA LEU A 39 3.00 4.13 28.62
C LEU A 39 2.22 2.84 28.36
N SER A 40 0.96 2.98 27.97
CA SER A 40 0.10 1.82 27.68
C SER A 40 0.66 0.95 26.56
N LEU A 41 1.20 1.58 25.49
CA LEU A 41 1.84 0.86 24.40
C LEU A 41 3.13 0.16 24.83
N SER A 42 3.97 0.79 25.67
CA SER A 42 5.18 0.16 26.17
C SER A 42 4.88 -1.07 27.05
N ASP A 43 3.82 -1.00 27.86
CA ASP A 43 3.37 -2.12 28.68
C ASP A 43 2.81 -3.26 27.80
N LYS A 44 1.98 -2.94 26.81
CA LYS A 44 1.36 -3.91 25.88
C LYS A 44 2.40 -4.64 25.02
N MET A 45 3.41 -3.91 24.54
CA MET A 45 4.45 -4.44 23.64
C MET A 45 5.66 -5.00 24.42
N GLY A 46 5.75 -4.83 25.72
CA GLY A 46 6.86 -5.31 26.54
C GLY A 46 8.20 -4.59 26.28
N VAL A 47 8.16 -3.33 25.83
CA VAL A 47 9.34 -2.55 25.43
C VAL A 47 9.47 -1.24 26.22
N SER A 48 10.60 -0.54 26.09
CA SER A 48 10.79 0.73 26.76
C SER A 48 9.95 1.86 26.14
N ARG A 49 9.49 2.82 26.93
CA ARG A 49 8.82 4.04 26.45
C ARG A 49 9.65 4.81 25.41
N GLY A 50 10.98 4.77 25.54
CA GLY A 50 11.88 5.39 24.56
C GLY A 50 11.79 4.71 23.20
N THR A 51 11.69 3.38 23.16
CA THR A 51 11.53 2.59 21.93
C THR A 51 10.19 2.90 21.26
N VAL A 52 9.08 2.92 22.04
CA VAL A 52 7.76 3.30 21.52
C VAL A 52 7.77 4.71 20.93
N ARG A 53 8.41 5.67 21.62
CA ARG A 53 8.51 7.05 21.13
C ARG A 53 9.26 7.16 19.81
N GLU A 54 10.34 6.41 19.63
CA GLU A 54 11.09 6.37 18.35
C GLU A 54 10.26 5.73 17.24
N ALA A 55 9.51 4.65 17.54
CA ALA A 55 8.59 4.03 16.59
C ALA A 55 7.46 5.00 16.17
N ILE A 56 6.85 5.71 17.13
CA ILE A 56 5.83 6.76 16.88
C ILE A 56 6.39 7.86 15.97
N ARG A 57 7.61 8.36 16.23
CA ARG A 57 8.24 9.38 15.36
C ARG A 57 8.46 8.87 13.96
N SER A 58 8.96 7.65 13.81
CA SER A 58 9.16 7.03 12.50
C SER A 58 7.85 6.81 11.73
N LEU A 59 6.74 6.54 12.43
CA LEU A 59 5.40 6.44 11.81
C LEU A 59 4.84 7.82 11.45
N ALA A 60 5.17 8.86 12.22
CA ALA A 60 4.81 10.24 11.86
C ALA A 60 5.52 10.70 10.58
N ASP A 61 6.77 10.32 10.38
CA ASP A 61 7.51 10.60 9.13
C ASP A 61 6.88 9.92 7.90
N SER A 62 6.09 8.86 8.10
CA SER A 62 5.34 8.15 7.05
C SER A 62 3.86 8.55 6.96
N GLY A 63 3.42 9.60 7.67
CA GLY A 63 2.05 10.12 7.59
C GLY A 63 0.98 9.30 8.33
N LEU A 64 1.35 8.25 9.06
CA LEU A 64 0.40 7.41 9.81
C LEU A 64 0.04 7.98 11.19
N ILE A 65 0.83 8.93 11.70
CA ILE A 65 0.65 9.55 13.01
C ILE A 65 0.86 11.05 12.90
N ASP A 66 -0.01 11.83 13.56
CA ASP A 66 0.11 13.26 13.74
C ASP A 66 0.81 13.58 15.07
N LEU A 67 1.92 14.34 15.02
CA LEU A 67 2.57 14.88 16.19
C LEU A 67 2.04 16.29 16.44
N ILE A 68 1.18 16.45 17.45
CA ILE A 68 0.58 17.76 17.80
C ILE A 68 1.35 18.35 18.97
N ALA A 69 1.93 19.55 18.76
CA ALA A 69 2.73 20.26 19.77
C ALA A 69 1.93 20.39 21.09
N ASN A 70 2.55 20.03 22.20
CA ASN A 70 1.98 20.05 23.56
C ASN A 70 0.74 19.15 23.79
N ARG A 71 0.27 18.38 22.79
CA ARG A 71 -0.88 17.49 22.90
C ARG A 71 -0.51 16.02 22.77
N GLY A 72 0.59 15.70 22.09
CA GLY A 72 1.12 14.35 21.91
C GLY A 72 0.93 13.82 20.49
N ALA A 73 0.96 12.51 20.35
CA ALA A 73 0.81 11.78 19.09
C ALA A 73 -0.61 11.21 18.95
N TYR A 74 -1.14 11.22 17.74
CA TYR A 74 -2.47 10.70 17.40
C TYR A 74 -2.38 9.90 16.11
N VAL A 75 -3.17 8.84 15.99
CA VAL A 75 -3.33 8.14 14.70
C VAL A 75 -3.91 9.13 13.70
N HIS A 76 -3.29 9.23 12.53
CA HIS A 76 -3.71 10.19 11.50
C HIS A 76 -5.14 9.89 11.02
N GLU A 77 -5.97 10.92 10.96
CA GLU A 77 -7.34 10.86 10.44
C GLU A 77 -7.36 11.39 9.01
N THR A 78 -7.30 10.47 8.06
CA THR A 78 -7.17 10.83 6.64
C THR A 78 -8.48 11.39 6.08
N THR A 79 -8.44 12.60 5.55
CA THR A 79 -9.58 13.25 4.91
C THR A 79 -9.85 12.68 3.51
N LEU A 80 -11.09 12.83 3.00
CA LEU A 80 -11.42 12.41 1.62
C LEU A 80 -10.59 13.16 0.56
N THR A 81 -10.17 14.39 0.86
CA THR A 81 -9.26 15.16 -0.01
C THR A 81 -7.90 14.52 -0.07
N GLU A 82 -7.33 14.13 1.07
CA GLU A 82 -6.06 13.41 1.14
C GLU A 82 -6.14 12.06 0.43
N VAL A 83 -7.23 11.30 0.62
CA VAL A 83 -7.44 10.06 -0.12
C VAL A 83 -7.37 10.29 -1.64
N ARG A 84 -8.03 11.33 -2.16
CA ARG A 84 -7.99 11.66 -3.60
C ARG A 84 -6.56 12.00 -4.04
N ASN A 85 -5.85 12.83 -3.29
CA ASN A 85 -4.47 13.22 -3.60
C ASN A 85 -3.53 12.00 -3.60
N LEU A 86 -3.68 11.10 -2.63
CA LEU A 86 -2.91 9.85 -2.56
C LEU A 86 -3.19 8.94 -3.77
N TYR A 87 -4.45 8.81 -4.19
CA TYR A 87 -4.81 8.04 -5.37
C TYR A 87 -4.26 8.66 -6.66
N GLU A 88 -4.27 9.99 -6.79
CA GLU A 88 -3.70 10.70 -7.93
C GLU A 88 -2.20 10.45 -8.05
N LEU A 89 -1.45 10.64 -6.96
CA LEU A 89 -0.01 10.39 -6.92
C LEU A 89 0.31 8.91 -7.20
N ARG A 90 -0.43 8.00 -6.58
CA ARG A 90 -0.29 6.56 -6.80
C ARG A 90 -0.53 6.20 -8.27
N SER A 91 -1.53 6.81 -8.91
CA SER A 91 -1.85 6.62 -10.32
C SER A 91 -0.68 7.03 -11.23
N ALA A 92 -0.10 8.20 -10.98
CA ALA A 92 1.04 8.70 -11.76
C ALA A 92 2.26 7.76 -11.66
N VAL A 93 2.60 7.33 -10.45
CA VAL A 93 3.75 6.42 -10.21
C VAL A 93 3.50 5.05 -10.82
N PHE A 94 2.31 4.47 -10.64
CA PHE A 94 1.99 3.13 -11.15
C PHE A 94 1.88 3.09 -12.68
N ALA A 95 1.25 4.10 -13.29
CA ALA A 95 1.17 4.21 -14.75
C ALA A 95 2.57 4.35 -15.37
N MET A 96 3.43 5.16 -14.78
CA MET A 96 4.83 5.26 -15.19
C MET A 96 5.54 3.90 -15.11
N ALA A 97 5.36 3.16 -14.01
CA ALA A 97 5.99 1.86 -13.83
C ALA A 97 5.48 0.82 -14.85
N CYS A 98 4.17 0.75 -15.11
CA CYS A 98 3.59 -0.15 -16.12
C CYS A 98 4.11 0.15 -17.52
N GLY A 99 4.21 1.44 -17.91
CA GLY A 99 4.80 1.83 -19.18
C GLY A 99 6.28 1.45 -19.28
N ALA A 100 7.06 1.68 -18.21
CA ALA A 100 8.46 1.28 -18.18
C ALA A 100 8.63 -0.25 -18.28
N ALA A 101 7.79 -1.03 -17.58
CA ALA A 101 7.78 -2.48 -17.67
C ALA A 101 7.47 -2.96 -19.11
N ALA A 102 6.45 -2.38 -19.76
CA ALA A 102 6.10 -2.68 -21.14
C ALA A 102 7.28 -2.42 -22.10
N ARG A 103 7.92 -1.26 -22.00
CA ARG A 103 9.11 -0.93 -22.81
C ARG A 103 10.25 -1.92 -22.59
N ARG A 104 10.48 -2.39 -21.34
CA ARG A 104 11.51 -3.37 -21.02
C ARG A 104 11.18 -4.77 -21.55
N VAL A 105 9.91 -5.13 -21.61
CA VAL A 105 9.44 -6.34 -22.29
C VAL A 105 9.71 -6.22 -23.80
N ALA A 106 9.33 -5.10 -24.42
CA ALA A 106 9.50 -4.88 -25.86
C ALA A 106 10.97 -4.96 -26.31
N ASN A 107 11.91 -4.44 -25.51
CA ASN A 107 13.34 -4.45 -25.83
C ASN A 107 14.07 -5.72 -25.35
N GLY A 108 13.35 -6.70 -24.75
CA GLY A 108 13.91 -7.98 -24.30
C GLY A 108 14.71 -7.91 -22.98
N SER A 109 14.70 -6.76 -22.27
CA SER A 109 15.38 -6.60 -20.98
C SER A 109 14.64 -7.28 -19.83
N GLU A 110 13.35 -7.59 -20.00
CA GLU A 110 12.51 -8.27 -19.02
C GLU A 110 11.88 -9.53 -19.65
N ARG A 111 12.37 -10.70 -19.25
CA ARG A 111 11.99 -11.99 -19.88
C ARG A 111 11.08 -12.88 -19.04
N GLY A 112 10.99 -12.63 -17.73
CA GLY A 112 10.26 -13.49 -16.79
C GLY A 112 8.86 -13.02 -16.45
N LEU A 113 8.58 -11.75 -16.68
CA LEU A 113 7.38 -11.07 -16.21
C LEU A 113 6.07 -11.69 -16.72
N GLN A 114 6.02 -12.07 -18.00
CA GLN A 114 4.84 -12.70 -18.59
C GLN A 114 4.36 -13.92 -17.80
N ARG A 115 5.29 -14.81 -17.42
CA ARG A 115 4.98 -16.03 -16.65
C ARG A 115 4.50 -15.68 -15.25
N LEU A 116 5.13 -14.70 -14.60
CA LEU A 116 4.76 -14.27 -13.25
C LEU A 116 3.36 -13.65 -13.24
N LEU A 117 3.07 -12.72 -14.15
CA LEU A 117 1.76 -12.08 -14.26
C LEU A 117 0.66 -13.10 -14.57
N LYS A 118 0.91 -14.03 -15.51
CA LYS A 118 -0.05 -15.09 -15.82
C LYS A 118 -0.35 -15.96 -14.60
N SER A 119 0.67 -16.44 -13.89
CA SER A 119 0.50 -17.25 -12.68
C SER A 119 -0.29 -16.51 -11.60
N ASN A 120 -0.03 -15.22 -11.38
CA ASN A 120 -0.74 -14.41 -10.40
C ASN A 120 -2.22 -14.23 -10.78
N LEU A 121 -2.52 -13.91 -12.05
CA LEU A 121 -3.90 -13.77 -12.54
C LEU A 121 -4.67 -15.08 -12.45
N ASP A 122 -4.06 -16.23 -12.75
CA ASP A 122 -4.68 -17.55 -12.60
C ASP A 122 -5.03 -17.84 -11.13
N GLN A 123 -4.15 -17.47 -10.19
CA GLN A 123 -4.42 -17.57 -8.76
C GLN A 123 -5.55 -16.60 -8.33
N MET A 124 -5.57 -15.36 -8.81
CA MET A 124 -6.66 -14.41 -8.56
C MET A 124 -8.02 -14.96 -9.00
N ARG A 125 -8.11 -15.55 -10.21
CA ARG A 125 -9.35 -16.17 -10.70
C ARG A 125 -9.81 -17.33 -9.80
N SER A 126 -8.88 -18.18 -9.37
CA SER A 126 -9.18 -19.29 -8.46
C SER A 126 -9.71 -18.80 -7.10
N VAL A 127 -9.16 -17.72 -6.57
CA VAL A 127 -9.53 -17.18 -5.26
C VAL A 127 -10.88 -16.47 -5.28
N ILE A 128 -11.27 -15.87 -6.41
CA ILE A 128 -12.62 -15.27 -6.56
C ILE A 128 -13.70 -16.34 -6.39
N ALA A 129 -13.50 -17.53 -6.92
CA ALA A 129 -14.46 -18.63 -6.81
C ALA A 129 -14.62 -19.14 -5.36
N SER A 130 -13.66 -18.91 -4.48
CA SER A 130 -13.69 -19.26 -3.05
C SER A 130 -14.09 -18.12 -2.13
N GLU A 131 -14.37 -16.93 -2.66
CA GLU A 131 -14.73 -15.72 -1.93
C GLU A 131 -13.70 -15.28 -0.85
N ASP A 132 -12.44 -15.70 -0.99
CA ASP A 132 -11.35 -15.33 -0.08
C ASP A 132 -10.78 -13.94 -0.45
N ASN A 133 -11.46 -12.90 0.01
CA ASN A 133 -11.07 -11.52 -0.26
C ASN A 133 -9.71 -11.15 0.32
N ALA A 134 -9.30 -11.76 1.43
CA ALA A 134 -7.99 -11.50 2.04
C ALA A 134 -6.85 -12.03 1.14
N LYS A 135 -7.02 -13.25 0.61
CA LYS A 135 -6.06 -13.83 -0.33
C LYS A 135 -6.05 -13.10 -1.67
N TYR A 136 -7.22 -12.67 -2.17
CA TYR A 136 -7.28 -11.82 -3.37
C TYR A 136 -6.50 -10.52 -3.15
N TYR A 137 -6.65 -9.88 -1.99
CA TYR A 137 -5.94 -8.63 -1.69
C TYR A 137 -4.41 -8.84 -1.66
N ALA A 138 -3.93 -9.94 -1.10
CA ALA A 138 -2.50 -10.27 -1.11
C ALA A 138 -1.98 -10.48 -2.55
N LEU A 139 -2.73 -11.16 -3.41
CA LEU A 139 -2.39 -11.34 -4.83
C LEU A 139 -2.42 -10.01 -5.60
N ASN A 140 -3.35 -9.12 -5.28
CA ASN A 140 -3.40 -7.76 -5.82
C ASN A 140 -2.13 -6.97 -5.48
N ILE A 141 -1.65 -7.04 -4.24
CA ILE A 141 -0.39 -6.40 -3.86
C ILE A 141 0.77 -6.98 -4.67
N ALA A 142 0.87 -8.31 -4.75
CA ALA A 142 1.92 -8.99 -5.49
C ALA A 142 1.91 -8.63 -6.99
N PHE A 143 0.73 -8.45 -7.61
CA PHE A 143 0.61 -8.01 -9.00
C PHE A 143 1.26 -6.63 -9.22
N HIS A 144 0.95 -5.67 -8.36
CA HIS A 144 1.55 -4.33 -8.43
C HIS A 144 3.07 -4.37 -8.22
N ASP A 145 3.52 -5.17 -7.24
CA ASP A 145 4.95 -5.31 -6.93
C ASP A 145 5.75 -5.89 -8.10
N MET A 146 5.20 -6.85 -8.83
CA MET A 146 5.84 -7.41 -10.03
C MET A 146 6.06 -6.34 -11.11
N LEU A 147 5.08 -5.47 -11.35
CA LEU A 147 5.17 -4.41 -12.35
C LEU A 147 6.15 -3.30 -11.93
N LEU A 148 6.15 -2.93 -10.63
CA LEU A 148 7.11 -1.97 -10.08
C LEU A 148 8.55 -2.50 -10.12
N ALA A 149 8.76 -3.79 -9.85
CA ALA A 149 10.05 -4.42 -9.97
C ALA A 149 10.52 -4.49 -11.44
N ALA A 150 9.62 -4.86 -12.36
CA ALA A 150 9.91 -4.92 -13.79
C ALA A 150 10.21 -3.55 -14.40
N ALA A 151 9.71 -2.47 -13.83
CA ALA A 151 10.05 -1.09 -14.24
C ALA A 151 11.52 -0.73 -14.01
N ASP A 152 12.22 -1.46 -13.12
CA ASP A 152 13.62 -1.24 -12.77
C ASP A 152 13.92 0.20 -12.31
N ASN A 153 12.99 0.76 -11.51
CA ASN A 153 13.11 2.09 -10.91
C ASN A 153 12.93 2.00 -9.39
N PRO A 154 14.01 1.78 -8.64
CA PRO A 154 13.94 1.59 -7.19
C PRO A 154 13.37 2.82 -6.44
N LYS A 155 13.56 4.02 -6.97
CA LYS A 155 12.98 5.25 -6.38
C LYS A 155 11.46 5.27 -6.51
N ALA A 156 10.93 4.91 -7.68
CA ALA A 156 9.49 4.79 -7.88
C ALA A 156 8.88 3.71 -6.98
N LYS A 157 9.57 2.56 -6.84
CA LYS A 157 9.12 1.51 -5.92
C LYS A 157 9.06 2.01 -4.48
N THR A 158 10.09 2.69 -3.98
CA THR A 158 10.10 3.25 -2.62
C THR A 158 8.94 4.23 -2.40
N ILE A 159 8.69 5.13 -3.35
CA ILE A 159 7.57 6.09 -3.26
C ILE A 159 6.24 5.34 -3.25
N TYR A 160 6.06 4.36 -4.15
CA TYR A 160 4.83 3.59 -4.23
C TYR A 160 4.56 2.77 -2.96
N ASP A 161 5.59 2.13 -2.40
CA ASP A 161 5.49 1.34 -1.17
C ASP A 161 5.02 2.21 0.02
N ASN A 162 5.53 3.44 0.14
CA ASN A 162 5.10 4.39 1.17
C ASN A 162 3.64 4.80 0.97
N LEU A 163 3.24 5.19 -0.25
CA LEU A 163 1.83 5.53 -0.57
C LEU A 163 0.88 4.37 -0.24
N VAL A 164 1.27 3.14 -0.56
CA VAL A 164 0.44 1.94 -0.33
C VAL A 164 0.22 1.68 1.16
N LYS A 165 1.18 1.99 2.02
CA LYS A 165 1.04 1.86 3.48
C LYS A 165 -0.04 2.79 4.01
N GLU A 166 0.00 4.06 3.64
CA GLU A 166 -1.02 5.05 4.01
C GLU A 166 -2.41 4.67 3.46
N MET A 167 -2.46 4.06 2.28
CA MET A 167 -3.69 3.72 1.56
C MET A 167 -4.25 2.33 1.88
N HIS A 168 -3.62 1.55 2.75
CA HIS A 168 -3.95 0.14 2.96
C HIS A 168 -5.43 -0.08 3.30
N LEU A 169 -5.98 0.70 4.24
CA LEU A 169 -7.37 0.60 4.65
C LEU A 169 -8.34 0.93 3.51
N PHE A 170 -8.07 2.01 2.77
CA PHE A 170 -8.93 2.45 1.66
C PHE A 170 -8.95 1.44 0.52
N ARG A 171 -7.80 0.86 0.19
CA ARG A 171 -7.67 -0.18 -0.84
C ARG A 171 -8.39 -1.45 -0.44
N ARG A 172 -8.24 -1.90 0.80
CA ARG A 172 -8.91 -3.10 1.33
C ARG A 172 -10.43 -2.94 1.29
N ARG A 173 -10.94 -1.79 1.71
CA ARG A 173 -12.38 -1.46 1.63
C ARG A 173 -12.89 -1.43 0.19
N GLY A 174 -12.16 -0.80 -0.72
CA GLY A 174 -12.52 -0.77 -2.14
C GLY A 174 -12.70 -2.16 -2.77
N LEU A 175 -12.12 -3.20 -2.18
CA LEU A 175 -12.20 -4.60 -2.63
C LEU A 175 -13.06 -5.48 -1.71
N SER A 176 -13.88 -4.91 -0.82
CA SER A 176 -14.72 -5.68 0.10
C SER A 176 -15.90 -6.40 -0.57
N LEU A 177 -16.40 -5.87 -1.70
CA LEU A 177 -17.51 -6.44 -2.44
C LEU A 177 -17.02 -7.35 -3.57
N ALA A 178 -17.67 -8.50 -3.75
CA ALA A 178 -17.33 -9.47 -4.81
C ALA A 178 -17.35 -8.86 -6.22
N SER A 179 -18.32 -7.98 -6.52
CA SER A 179 -18.39 -7.25 -7.80
C SER A 179 -17.18 -6.33 -8.04
N ASN A 180 -16.62 -5.76 -6.98
CA ASN A 180 -15.43 -4.94 -7.06
C ASN A 180 -14.18 -5.78 -7.31
N VAL A 181 -14.12 -6.98 -6.74
CA VAL A 181 -13.02 -7.93 -6.93
C VAL A 181 -12.99 -8.42 -8.39
N ALA A 182 -14.14 -8.82 -8.95
CA ALA A 182 -14.23 -9.26 -10.35
C ALA A 182 -13.78 -8.16 -11.32
N ARG A 183 -14.25 -6.93 -11.13
CA ARG A 183 -13.84 -5.80 -11.96
C ARG A 183 -12.36 -5.46 -11.81
N SER A 184 -11.80 -5.58 -10.62
CA SER A 184 -10.37 -5.39 -10.38
C SER A 184 -9.54 -6.42 -11.16
N LEU A 185 -10.00 -7.67 -11.25
CA LEU A 185 -9.33 -8.70 -12.05
C LEU A 185 -9.32 -8.36 -13.54
N GLU A 186 -10.45 -7.94 -14.12
CA GLU A 186 -10.53 -7.51 -15.54
C GLU A 186 -9.54 -6.37 -15.83
N GLU A 187 -9.44 -5.41 -14.92
CA GLU A 187 -8.49 -4.30 -15.03
C GLU A 187 -7.03 -4.78 -14.98
N HIS A 188 -6.69 -5.74 -14.12
CA HIS A 188 -5.35 -6.36 -14.07
C HIS A 188 -5.02 -7.14 -15.34
N GLU A 189 -5.99 -7.84 -15.91
CA GLU A 189 -5.84 -8.55 -17.20
C GLU A 189 -5.52 -7.57 -18.32
N ALA A 190 -6.19 -6.42 -18.37
CA ALA A 190 -5.93 -5.38 -19.37
C ALA A 190 -4.52 -4.79 -19.23
N ILE A 191 -4.07 -4.51 -17.99
CA ILE A 191 -2.69 -4.05 -17.73
C ILE A 191 -1.68 -5.12 -18.17
N SER A 192 -1.90 -6.37 -17.76
CA SER A 192 -0.99 -7.47 -18.10
C SER A 192 -0.88 -7.67 -19.61
N ALA A 193 -2.00 -7.65 -20.33
CA ALA A 193 -2.02 -7.78 -21.79
C ALA A 193 -1.20 -6.65 -22.49
N ALA A 194 -1.38 -5.40 -22.05
CA ALA A 194 -0.66 -4.26 -22.61
C ALA A 194 0.86 -4.33 -22.33
N VAL A 195 1.23 -4.71 -21.08
CA VAL A 195 2.64 -4.86 -20.68
C VAL A 195 3.32 -5.99 -21.45
N ILE A 196 2.66 -7.15 -21.59
CA ILE A 196 3.21 -8.31 -22.33
C ILE A 196 3.34 -8.00 -23.82
N ALA A 197 2.42 -7.21 -24.39
CA ALA A 197 2.51 -6.74 -25.78
C ALA A 197 3.63 -5.71 -26.01
N GLY A 198 4.25 -5.20 -24.94
CA GLY A 198 5.24 -4.14 -25.04
C GLY A 198 4.65 -2.77 -25.40
N ASP A 199 3.33 -2.59 -25.27
CA ASP A 199 2.61 -1.35 -25.61
C ASP A 199 2.65 -0.40 -24.40
N GLU A 200 3.65 0.48 -24.40
CA GLU A 200 3.90 1.42 -23.30
C GLU A 200 2.69 2.32 -23.03
N GLU A 201 2.05 2.83 -24.06
CA GLU A 201 0.95 3.80 -23.94
C GLU A 201 -0.33 3.14 -23.40
N LYS A 202 -0.67 1.95 -23.93
CA LYS A 202 -1.79 1.18 -23.41
C LYS A 202 -1.55 0.71 -21.97
N ALA A 203 -0.32 0.33 -21.61
CA ALA A 203 0.02 -0.07 -20.26
C ALA A 203 -0.16 1.09 -19.28
N ARG A 204 0.27 2.31 -19.63
CA ARG A 204 0.05 3.52 -18.84
C ARG A 204 -1.44 3.82 -18.66
N SER A 205 -2.19 3.82 -19.78
CA SER A 205 -3.62 4.11 -19.77
C SER A 205 -4.40 3.09 -18.94
N ALA A 206 -4.16 1.81 -19.13
CA ALA A 206 -4.81 0.74 -18.35
C ALA A 206 -4.52 0.84 -16.85
N ALA A 207 -3.27 1.14 -16.48
CA ALA A 207 -2.88 1.35 -15.09
C ALA A 207 -3.56 2.58 -14.47
N HIS A 208 -3.66 3.68 -15.21
CA HIS A 208 -4.38 4.88 -14.77
C HIS A 208 -5.86 4.59 -14.53
N ILE A 209 -6.53 3.93 -15.46
CA ILE A 209 -7.94 3.52 -15.33
C ILE A 209 -8.13 2.63 -14.12
N HIS A 210 -7.27 1.64 -13.90
CA HIS A 210 -7.33 0.73 -12.75
C HIS A 210 -7.27 1.48 -11.41
N ILE A 211 -6.32 2.42 -11.24
CA ILE A 211 -6.19 3.19 -10.01
C ILE A 211 -7.41 4.12 -9.81
N ALA A 212 -7.86 4.81 -10.87
CA ALA A 212 -9.05 5.66 -10.82
C ALA A 212 -10.32 4.87 -10.46
N SER A 213 -10.49 3.67 -11.04
CA SER A 213 -11.58 2.75 -10.68
C SER A 213 -11.50 2.31 -9.21
N GLY A 214 -10.29 2.11 -8.67
CA GLY A 214 -10.07 1.82 -7.25
C GLY A 214 -10.60 2.93 -6.34
N LEU A 215 -10.30 4.18 -6.66
CA LEU A 215 -10.84 5.34 -5.95
C LEU A 215 -12.38 5.39 -6.06
N ALA A 216 -12.93 5.22 -7.25
CA ALA A 216 -14.38 5.25 -7.46
C ALA A 216 -15.11 4.16 -6.65
N ARG A 217 -14.54 2.95 -6.56
CA ARG A 217 -15.06 1.86 -5.70
C ARG A 217 -15.08 2.24 -4.23
N TYR A 218 -13.99 2.84 -3.74
CA TYR A 218 -13.90 3.31 -2.35
C TYR A 218 -14.93 4.41 -2.08
N MET A 219 -14.99 5.45 -2.91
CA MET A 219 -15.93 6.57 -2.74
C MET A 219 -17.39 6.09 -2.71
N LYS A 220 -17.76 5.12 -3.57
CA LYS A 220 -19.11 4.55 -3.57
C LYS A 220 -19.45 3.85 -2.26
N ILE A 221 -18.50 3.21 -1.60
CA ILE A 221 -18.72 2.56 -0.29
C ILE A 221 -18.94 3.63 0.78
N ILE A 222 -18.15 4.69 0.80
CA ILE A 222 -18.30 5.78 1.77
C ILE A 222 -19.62 6.53 1.60
N ASP A 223 -20.06 6.76 0.36
CA ASP A 223 -21.36 7.39 0.10
C ASP A 223 -22.55 6.55 0.60
N GLN A 224 -22.40 5.22 0.66
CA GLN A 224 -23.43 4.29 1.17
C GLN A 224 -23.34 4.08 2.69
N ASP A 225 -22.21 4.24 3.29
CA ASP A 225 -21.96 4.10 4.74
C ASP A 225 -20.94 5.14 5.21
N PRO A 226 -21.38 6.35 5.57
CA PRO A 226 -20.49 7.42 6.03
C PRO A 226 -19.74 7.09 7.34
N GLU A 227 -20.25 6.19 8.18
CA GLU A 227 -19.57 5.74 9.39
C GLU A 227 -18.39 4.79 9.08
N ALA A 228 -18.31 4.29 7.86
CA ALA A 228 -17.20 3.49 7.39
C ALA A 228 -15.89 4.26 7.17
N THR A 229 -15.80 5.53 7.53
CA THR A 229 -14.57 6.36 7.41
C THR A 229 -13.56 6.18 8.55
N GLY A 230 -13.95 5.51 9.66
CA GLY A 230 -13.14 5.29 10.87
C GLY A 230 -12.35 3.97 10.88
#